data_c2683d6e001e35984084335e13d3c880
#
_entry.id   c2683d6e001e35984084335e13d3c880
#
_cell.length_a   1.000
_cell.length_b   1.000
_cell.length_c   1.000
_cell.angle_alpha   90.00
_cell.angle_beta   90.00
_cell.angle_gamma   90.00
#
_symmetry.space_group_name_H-M   'P 1'
#
loop_
_entity.id
_entity.type
_entity.pdbx_description
1 polymer ?
#
loop_
_entity_poly.entity_id
_entity_poly.type
_entity_poly.pdbx_seq_one_letter_code
_entity_poly.pdbx_strand_id
1 'polypeptide(L)'
;MIKKIPFFNYAHVFGQYKNEIQKIILDISERGSFILQQEGINFEKNLSDFTNSKYALGVGNCTDGLLLSIKAAGIRRGDEVIFSSHTFVATASAIYHSGATPIPVECGADHLIDINSIESAITSKTKAIIPTQLNGHVCDMDQILKICKKYNLLLLEDAAQSLGAKFKGKSAGTFGLSGSFSFYPAKVVGCFGDGGGVVTNSKEIYEKIFLTRDHGRAKIGEIVTWGMNSRLDNLQAAILDFKLSKYQLDIKRRREIATMYEEGLNSVKEIVLPRAPDSNKDKYEIYQNYEIEVVNSKMRASFREFLLKNNIGTILQWGGKAVHEFEGLNFNISLPYTEDLMRRSLLIPMNTSLSDEDIMYIIEKIRKYFGYGT
;
A
#
# COMPACT_ATOMS: atom_id res chain seq x y z
N MET A 1 35.56 -4.59 3.07
CA MET A 1 34.31 -5.40 3.24
C MET A 1 33.27 -4.85 2.28
N ILE A 2 32.64 -5.70 1.47
CA ILE A 2 31.56 -5.28 0.58
C ILE A 2 30.38 -4.86 1.47
N LYS A 3 29.89 -3.63 1.29
CA LYS A 3 28.77 -3.06 2.04
C LYS A 3 27.52 -3.93 1.82
N LYS A 4 26.75 -4.21 2.89
CA LYS A 4 25.47 -4.88 2.78
C LYS A 4 24.40 -3.86 2.39
N ILE A 5 23.66 -4.13 1.33
CA ILE A 5 22.52 -3.32 0.86
C ILE A 5 21.22 -4.01 1.31
N PRO A 6 20.59 -3.56 2.41
CA PRO A 6 19.37 -4.18 2.90
C PRO A 6 18.18 -3.79 2.05
N PHE A 7 17.15 -4.66 1.99
CA PHE A 7 15.88 -4.30 1.36
C PHE A 7 15.13 -3.21 2.16
N PHE A 8 15.02 -3.38 3.48
CA PHE A 8 14.54 -2.36 4.44
C PHE A 8 15.68 -1.91 5.34
N ASN A 9 15.72 -0.61 5.67
CA ASN A 9 16.70 -0.04 6.58
C ASN A 9 16.01 0.81 7.67
N TYR A 10 15.34 0.14 8.61
CA TYR A 10 14.59 0.81 9.68
C TYR A 10 15.48 1.69 10.57
N ALA A 11 16.71 1.25 10.84
CA ALA A 11 17.66 2.03 11.65
C ALA A 11 18.01 3.37 11.00
N HIS A 12 18.13 3.42 9.67
CA HIS A 12 18.35 4.66 8.94
C HIS A 12 17.19 5.64 9.12
N VAL A 13 15.95 5.15 8.97
CA VAL A 13 14.73 5.99 9.08
C VAL A 13 14.64 6.64 10.47
N PHE A 14 15.02 5.94 11.54
CA PHE A 14 15.13 6.53 12.86
C PHE A 14 16.33 7.48 12.97
N GLY A 15 17.50 7.03 12.50
CA GLY A 15 18.76 7.77 12.62
C GLY A 15 18.74 9.14 11.95
N GLN A 16 18.02 9.24 10.82
CA GLN A 16 17.87 10.47 10.05
C GLN A 16 17.23 11.62 10.86
N TYR A 17 16.31 11.30 11.78
CA TYR A 17 15.54 12.26 12.57
C TYR A 17 15.56 11.90 14.06
N LYS A 18 16.67 11.35 14.54
CA LYS A 18 16.77 10.79 15.89
C LYS A 18 16.39 11.80 16.98
N ASN A 19 16.91 13.02 16.91
CA ASN A 19 16.71 14.03 17.95
C ASN A 19 15.26 14.51 18.00
N GLU A 20 14.65 14.75 16.83
CA GLU A 20 13.27 15.17 16.72
C GLU A 20 12.31 14.10 17.23
N ILE A 21 12.55 12.84 16.81
CA ILE A 21 11.73 11.70 17.24
C ILE A 21 11.86 11.46 18.75
N GLN A 22 13.08 11.53 19.31
CA GLN A 22 13.28 11.41 20.75
C GLN A 22 12.56 12.50 21.53
N LYS A 23 12.58 13.74 21.05
CA LYS A 23 11.85 14.86 21.65
C LYS A 23 10.33 14.63 21.63
N ILE A 24 9.78 14.13 20.52
CA ILE A 24 8.35 13.79 20.39
C ILE A 24 7.97 12.71 21.42
N ILE A 25 8.77 11.64 21.51
CA ILE A 25 8.51 10.54 22.42
C ILE A 25 8.52 11.03 23.87
N LEU A 26 9.53 11.83 24.25
CA LEU A 26 9.67 12.36 25.59
C LEU A 26 8.51 13.26 25.97
N ASP A 27 8.18 14.25 25.13
CA ASP A 27 7.10 15.21 25.38
C ASP A 27 5.74 14.51 25.60
N ILE A 28 5.38 13.56 24.75
CA ILE A 28 4.12 12.82 24.89
C ILE A 28 4.12 11.96 26.16
N SER A 29 5.26 11.33 26.48
CA SER A 29 5.38 10.48 27.66
C SER A 29 5.28 11.28 28.95
N GLU A 30 5.92 12.45 29.02
CA GLU A 30 5.87 13.35 30.19
C GLU A 30 4.45 13.90 30.42
N ARG A 31 3.69 14.17 29.37
CA ARG A 31 2.30 14.63 29.44
C ARG A 31 1.29 13.50 29.67
N GLY A 32 1.67 12.23 29.50
CA GLY A 32 0.76 11.09 29.59
C GLY A 32 -0.34 11.08 28.50
N SER A 33 -0.08 11.69 27.35
CA SER A 33 -1.07 11.94 26.29
C SER A 33 -1.08 10.81 25.25
N PHE A 34 -1.59 9.60 25.61
CA PHE A 34 -1.35 8.39 24.83
C PHE A 34 -2.46 8.05 23.81
N ILE A 35 -3.73 8.34 24.06
CA ILE A 35 -4.86 7.89 23.24
C ILE A 35 -5.79 9.04 22.91
N LEU A 36 -6.11 9.23 21.60
CA LEU A 36 -7.08 10.20 21.09
C LEU A 36 -6.84 11.63 21.63
N GLN A 37 -5.63 12.11 21.55
CA GLN A 37 -5.23 13.45 21.98
C GLN A 37 -4.95 14.37 20.78
N GLN A 38 -4.41 15.56 21.06
CA GLN A 38 -4.24 16.62 20.07
C GLN A 38 -3.37 16.23 18.88
N GLU A 39 -2.34 15.39 19.08
CA GLU A 39 -1.44 14.96 18.01
C GLU A 39 -2.18 14.06 17.01
N GLY A 40 -3.14 13.24 17.48
CA GLY A 40 -4.04 12.48 16.64
C GLY A 40 -4.89 13.38 15.75
N ILE A 41 -5.48 14.44 16.33
CA ILE A 41 -6.29 15.43 15.59
C ILE A 41 -5.44 16.16 14.56
N ASN A 42 -4.23 16.56 14.92
CA ASN A 42 -3.32 17.27 14.02
C ASN A 42 -2.92 16.35 12.84
N PHE A 43 -2.55 15.12 13.11
CA PHE A 43 -2.21 14.16 12.07
C PHE A 43 -3.39 13.88 11.13
N GLU A 44 -4.60 13.66 11.66
CA GLU A 44 -5.81 13.46 10.85
C GLU A 44 -6.07 14.67 9.93
N LYS A 45 -5.93 15.88 10.45
CA LYS A 45 -6.04 17.10 9.64
C LYS A 45 -4.98 17.13 8.55
N ASN A 46 -3.70 16.93 8.88
CA ASN A 46 -2.60 16.99 7.92
C ASN A 46 -2.67 15.86 6.87
N LEU A 47 -3.16 14.67 7.24
CA LEU A 47 -3.44 13.59 6.30
C LEU A 47 -4.56 13.95 5.32
N SER A 48 -5.63 14.59 5.81
CA SER A 48 -6.72 15.07 4.98
C SER A 48 -6.25 16.15 4.00
N ASP A 49 -5.45 17.12 4.48
CA ASP A 49 -4.85 18.18 3.65
C ASP A 49 -3.90 17.59 2.60
N PHE A 50 -3.04 16.64 2.99
CA PHE A 50 -2.08 15.99 2.10
C PHE A 50 -2.75 15.20 0.96
N THR A 51 -3.84 14.51 1.26
CA THR A 51 -4.60 13.72 0.27
C THR A 51 -5.64 14.54 -0.48
N ASN A 52 -5.89 15.78 -0.06
CA ASN A 52 -6.97 16.63 -0.54
C ASN A 52 -8.35 15.94 -0.37
N SER A 53 -8.55 15.29 0.77
CA SER A 53 -9.82 14.72 1.21
C SER A 53 -10.53 15.64 2.21
N LYS A 54 -11.84 15.47 2.41
CA LYS A 54 -12.58 16.28 3.40
C LYS A 54 -12.34 15.84 4.83
N TYR A 55 -12.12 14.54 5.02
CA TYR A 55 -11.98 13.91 6.33
C TYR A 55 -10.90 12.86 6.31
N ALA A 56 -10.17 12.72 7.42
CA ALA A 56 -9.28 11.63 7.71
C ALA A 56 -9.47 11.15 9.15
N LEU A 57 -9.20 9.87 9.39
CA LEU A 57 -9.27 9.23 10.70
C LEU A 57 -8.08 8.31 10.89
N GLY A 58 -7.38 8.43 12.02
CA GLY A 58 -6.37 7.45 12.44
C GLY A 58 -7.04 6.19 12.99
N VAL A 59 -6.53 5.03 12.59
CA VAL A 59 -7.00 3.70 13.00
C VAL A 59 -5.80 2.82 13.39
N GLY A 60 -6.04 1.71 14.06
CA GLY A 60 -5.00 0.83 14.56
C GLY A 60 -4.08 0.26 13.47
N ASN A 61 -4.61 -0.02 12.30
CA ASN A 61 -3.90 -0.50 11.12
C ASN A 61 -4.78 -0.39 9.86
N CYS A 62 -4.20 -0.63 8.67
CA CYS A 62 -4.95 -0.56 7.41
C CYS A 62 -6.02 -1.65 7.27
N THR A 63 -5.79 -2.84 7.80
CA THR A 63 -6.77 -3.95 7.76
C THR A 63 -8.06 -3.54 8.47
N ASP A 64 -7.92 -2.93 9.65
CA ASP A 64 -9.05 -2.36 10.39
C ASP A 64 -9.71 -1.21 9.61
N GLY A 65 -8.90 -0.33 9.00
CA GLY A 65 -9.40 0.75 8.15
C GLY A 65 -10.28 0.25 7.00
N LEU A 66 -9.85 -0.81 6.32
CA LEU A 66 -10.62 -1.48 5.28
C LEU A 66 -11.91 -2.10 5.86
N LEU A 67 -11.82 -2.85 6.96
CA LEU A 67 -12.96 -3.47 7.61
C LEU A 67 -14.00 -2.45 8.07
N LEU A 68 -13.56 -1.37 8.72
CA LEU A 68 -14.44 -0.28 9.15
C LEU A 68 -15.09 0.42 7.95
N SER A 69 -14.34 0.64 6.86
CA SER A 69 -14.85 1.22 5.62
C SER A 69 -15.94 0.34 4.97
N ILE A 70 -15.69 -0.97 4.87
CA ILE A 70 -16.65 -1.95 4.33
C ILE A 70 -17.95 -1.94 5.15
N LYS A 71 -17.85 -1.98 6.49
CA LYS A 71 -19.00 -1.93 7.37
C LYS A 71 -19.74 -0.59 7.29
N ALA A 72 -19.01 0.54 7.26
CA ALA A 72 -19.61 1.86 7.15
C ALA A 72 -20.35 2.06 5.81
N ALA A 73 -19.86 1.42 4.73
CA ALA A 73 -20.51 1.39 3.42
C ALA A 73 -21.78 0.51 3.37
N GLY A 74 -22.12 -0.19 4.47
CA GLY A 74 -23.30 -1.05 4.56
C GLY A 74 -23.16 -2.41 3.87
N ILE A 75 -21.94 -2.82 3.53
CA ILE A 75 -21.63 -4.14 2.97
C ILE A 75 -21.74 -5.18 4.08
N ARG A 76 -22.40 -6.32 3.81
CA ARG A 76 -22.78 -7.30 4.82
C ARG A 76 -22.75 -8.73 4.30
N ARG A 77 -23.11 -9.67 5.15
CA ARG A 77 -23.26 -11.09 4.79
C ARG A 77 -24.18 -11.27 3.57
N GLY A 78 -23.69 -12.02 2.59
CA GLY A 78 -24.38 -12.28 1.32
C GLY A 78 -23.95 -11.38 0.18
N ASP A 79 -23.28 -10.26 0.48
CA ASP A 79 -22.68 -9.41 -0.53
C ASP A 79 -21.32 -9.99 -0.99
N GLU A 80 -20.95 -9.73 -2.23
CA GLU A 80 -19.66 -10.07 -2.82
C GLU A 80 -18.85 -8.79 -3.06
N VAL A 81 -17.54 -8.86 -2.81
CA VAL A 81 -16.61 -7.75 -3.01
C VAL A 81 -15.44 -8.22 -3.86
N ILE A 82 -15.28 -7.58 -5.03
CA ILE A 82 -14.21 -7.89 -5.98
C ILE A 82 -12.92 -7.19 -5.54
N PHE A 83 -11.78 -7.92 -5.59
CA PHE A 83 -10.45 -7.39 -5.31
C PHE A 83 -9.39 -8.06 -6.19
N SER A 84 -8.24 -7.43 -6.43
CA SER A 84 -7.11 -8.07 -7.12
C SER A 84 -6.47 -9.14 -6.25
N SER A 85 -6.21 -10.31 -6.80
CA SER A 85 -5.47 -11.35 -6.06
C SER A 85 -3.99 -11.02 -5.85
N HIS A 86 -3.43 -10.12 -6.65
CA HIS A 86 -2.11 -9.52 -6.43
C HIS A 86 -2.21 -8.38 -5.41
N THR A 87 -2.43 -8.74 -4.16
CA THR A 87 -2.49 -7.85 -3.00
C THR A 87 -1.99 -8.55 -1.74
N PHE A 88 -1.82 -7.81 -0.66
CA PHE A 88 -1.62 -8.42 0.66
C PHE A 88 -2.93 -9.03 1.16
N VAL A 89 -2.84 -10.15 1.88
CA VAL A 89 -4.00 -10.87 2.41
C VAL A 89 -4.98 -10.00 3.21
N ALA A 90 -4.52 -8.87 3.73
CA ALA A 90 -5.34 -7.93 4.52
C ALA A 90 -6.59 -7.45 3.78
N THR A 91 -6.51 -7.22 2.45
CA THR A 91 -7.67 -6.81 1.64
C THR A 91 -8.75 -7.89 1.68
N ALA A 92 -8.40 -9.14 1.38
CA ALA A 92 -9.32 -10.27 1.45
C ALA A 92 -9.84 -10.53 2.87
N SER A 93 -8.95 -10.42 3.88
CA SER A 93 -9.31 -10.61 5.29
C SER A 93 -10.34 -9.58 5.77
N ALA A 94 -10.18 -8.30 5.39
CA ALA A 94 -11.14 -7.28 5.75
C ALA A 94 -12.54 -7.55 5.13
N ILE A 95 -12.58 -8.01 3.88
CA ILE A 95 -13.82 -8.44 3.21
C ILE A 95 -14.43 -9.62 3.96
N TYR A 96 -13.65 -10.67 4.21
CA TYR A 96 -14.12 -11.87 4.90
C TYR A 96 -14.65 -11.56 6.30
N HIS A 97 -13.90 -10.80 7.10
CA HIS A 97 -14.32 -10.44 8.47
C HIS A 97 -15.50 -9.45 8.53
N SER A 98 -15.81 -8.76 7.43
CA SER A 98 -17.06 -7.99 7.35
C SER A 98 -18.31 -8.87 7.22
N GLY A 99 -18.12 -10.15 6.86
CA GLY A 99 -19.17 -11.11 6.54
C GLY A 99 -19.47 -11.21 5.04
N ALA A 100 -18.87 -10.35 4.20
CA ALA A 100 -18.98 -10.44 2.75
C ALA A 100 -18.08 -11.53 2.18
N THR A 101 -18.34 -11.92 0.94
CA THR A 101 -17.54 -12.91 0.21
C THR A 101 -16.46 -12.20 -0.61
N PRO A 102 -15.16 -12.47 -0.37
CA PRO A 102 -14.09 -11.93 -1.19
C PRO A 102 -14.03 -12.66 -2.56
N ILE A 103 -14.07 -11.90 -3.65
CA ILE A 103 -14.00 -12.41 -5.03
C ILE A 103 -12.67 -11.95 -5.65
N PRO A 104 -11.65 -12.83 -5.69
CA PRO A 104 -10.36 -12.49 -6.29
C PRO A 104 -10.45 -12.48 -7.81
N VAL A 105 -9.77 -11.51 -8.43
CA VAL A 105 -9.62 -11.40 -9.88
C VAL A 105 -8.16 -11.24 -10.27
N GLU A 106 -7.86 -11.38 -11.57
CA GLU A 106 -6.52 -11.21 -12.12
C GLU A 106 -5.95 -9.79 -11.87
N CYS A 107 -4.63 -9.71 -11.85
CA CYS A 107 -3.94 -8.46 -12.10
C CYS A 107 -3.59 -8.32 -13.59
N GLY A 108 -3.38 -7.08 -14.03
CA GLY A 108 -2.91 -6.75 -15.38
C GLY A 108 -1.38 -6.69 -15.47
N ALA A 109 -0.90 -6.35 -16.67
CA ALA A 109 0.54 -6.20 -16.95
C ALA A 109 1.22 -5.05 -16.17
N ASP A 110 0.44 -4.14 -15.61
CA ASP A 110 0.92 -3.10 -14.71
C ASP A 110 0.89 -3.52 -13.22
N HIS A 111 0.65 -4.80 -12.96
CA HIS A 111 0.54 -5.45 -11.65
C HIS A 111 -0.65 -4.98 -10.81
N LEU A 112 -1.50 -4.12 -11.36
CA LEU A 112 -2.72 -3.63 -10.71
C LEU A 112 -3.92 -4.50 -11.13
N ILE A 113 -5.09 -4.26 -10.55
CA ILE A 113 -6.30 -5.01 -10.88
C ILE A 113 -6.60 -4.95 -12.39
N ASP A 114 -6.83 -6.10 -13.02
CA ASP A 114 -7.21 -6.16 -14.42
C ASP A 114 -8.69 -5.74 -14.62
N ILE A 115 -8.89 -4.73 -15.44
CA ILE A 115 -10.20 -4.14 -15.70
C ILE A 115 -11.18 -5.13 -16.35
N ASN A 116 -10.69 -5.98 -17.25
CA ASN A 116 -11.53 -6.96 -17.95
C ASN A 116 -11.99 -8.07 -17.00
N SER A 117 -11.12 -8.49 -16.08
CA SER A 117 -11.45 -9.51 -15.10
C SER A 117 -12.48 -9.03 -14.05
N ILE A 118 -12.55 -7.73 -13.78
CA ILE A 118 -13.60 -7.15 -12.93
C ILE A 118 -14.98 -7.43 -13.51
N GLU A 119 -15.22 -7.06 -14.78
CA GLU A 119 -16.56 -7.20 -15.37
C GLU A 119 -17.02 -8.66 -15.45
N SER A 120 -16.09 -9.60 -15.74
CA SER A 120 -16.41 -11.02 -15.80
C SER A 120 -16.74 -11.65 -14.44
N ALA A 121 -16.30 -11.03 -13.33
CA ALA A 121 -16.55 -11.50 -11.97
C ALA A 121 -17.83 -10.92 -11.34
N ILE A 122 -18.50 -9.97 -12.02
CA ILE A 122 -19.71 -9.33 -11.47
C ILE A 122 -20.89 -10.32 -11.49
N THR A 123 -21.55 -10.46 -10.35
CA THR A 123 -22.81 -11.20 -10.16
C THR A 123 -23.91 -10.28 -9.61
N SER A 124 -25.11 -10.81 -9.44
CA SER A 124 -26.21 -10.09 -8.78
C SER A 124 -25.94 -9.81 -7.28
N LYS A 125 -24.94 -10.45 -6.68
CA LYS A 125 -24.52 -10.26 -5.28
C LYS A 125 -23.35 -9.27 -5.15
N THR A 126 -22.70 -8.93 -6.24
CA THR A 126 -21.57 -8.01 -6.21
C THR A 126 -22.02 -6.64 -5.72
N LYS A 127 -21.37 -6.14 -4.67
CA LYS A 127 -21.72 -4.87 -4.02
C LYS A 127 -20.63 -3.82 -4.15
N ALA A 128 -19.38 -4.24 -4.19
CA ALA A 128 -18.26 -3.30 -4.22
C ALA A 128 -17.04 -3.87 -4.98
N ILE A 129 -16.16 -2.95 -5.34
CA ILE A 129 -14.80 -3.23 -5.80
C ILE A 129 -13.83 -2.58 -4.84
N ILE A 130 -12.76 -3.32 -4.45
CA ILE A 130 -11.64 -2.80 -3.65
C ILE A 130 -10.35 -3.01 -4.45
N PRO A 131 -9.98 -2.07 -5.35
CA PRO A 131 -8.69 -2.11 -6.00
C PRO A 131 -7.59 -1.80 -5.00
N THR A 132 -6.46 -2.50 -5.11
CA THR A 132 -5.24 -2.18 -4.37
C THR A 132 -4.37 -1.25 -5.21
N GLN A 133 -4.08 -0.06 -4.69
CA GLN A 133 -3.11 0.87 -5.23
C GLN A 133 -1.71 0.38 -4.84
N LEU A 134 -1.15 -0.53 -5.66
CA LEU A 134 0.00 -1.37 -5.29
C LEU A 134 1.34 -0.71 -5.61
N ASN A 135 2.38 -1.00 -4.80
CA ASN A 135 3.78 -0.63 -5.03
C ASN A 135 4.04 0.87 -5.26
N GLY A 136 3.08 1.73 -4.90
CA GLY A 136 3.18 3.17 -5.15
C GLY A 136 2.59 3.61 -6.48
N HIS A 137 1.84 2.75 -7.14
CA HIS A 137 1.12 3.02 -8.39
C HIS A 137 -0.38 3.20 -8.12
N VAL A 138 -1.10 3.78 -9.10
CA VAL A 138 -2.56 3.95 -9.05
C VAL A 138 -3.20 3.23 -10.24
N CYS A 139 -4.28 2.49 -9.97
CA CYS A 139 -5.08 1.82 -10.98
C CYS A 139 -5.65 2.80 -12.02
N ASP A 140 -6.17 2.29 -13.14
CA ASP A 140 -6.97 3.11 -14.06
C ASP A 140 -8.34 3.41 -13.43
N MET A 141 -8.37 4.50 -12.67
CA MET A 141 -9.56 4.86 -11.89
C MET A 141 -10.72 5.29 -12.79
N ASP A 142 -10.47 5.80 -13.98
CA ASP A 142 -11.55 6.17 -14.91
C ASP A 142 -12.31 4.93 -15.37
N GLN A 143 -11.62 3.84 -15.71
CA GLN A 143 -12.26 2.60 -16.11
C GLN A 143 -12.98 1.93 -14.93
N ILE A 144 -12.35 1.88 -13.74
CA ILE A 144 -13.00 1.33 -12.54
C ILE A 144 -14.27 2.11 -12.20
N LEU A 145 -14.23 3.45 -12.23
CA LEU A 145 -15.41 4.30 -11.95
C LEU A 145 -16.52 4.11 -12.98
N LYS A 146 -16.18 3.90 -14.27
CA LYS A 146 -17.17 3.55 -15.31
C LYS A 146 -17.88 2.23 -15.00
N ILE A 147 -17.12 1.20 -14.58
CA ILE A 147 -17.69 -0.09 -14.17
C ILE A 147 -18.58 0.09 -12.93
N CYS A 148 -18.10 0.78 -11.90
CA CYS A 148 -18.89 1.05 -10.71
C CYS A 148 -20.22 1.75 -11.05
N LYS A 149 -20.19 2.76 -11.93
CA LYS A 149 -21.39 3.45 -12.39
C LYS A 149 -22.33 2.54 -13.19
N LYS A 150 -21.78 1.74 -14.13
CA LYS A 150 -22.54 0.84 -14.99
C LYS A 150 -23.32 -0.22 -14.20
N TYR A 151 -22.69 -0.77 -13.17
CA TYR A 151 -23.24 -1.86 -12.37
C TYR A 151 -23.76 -1.43 -11.00
N ASN A 152 -23.78 -0.12 -10.70
CA ASN A 152 -24.18 0.44 -9.41
C ASN A 152 -23.40 -0.17 -8.22
N LEU A 153 -22.06 -0.27 -8.37
CA LEU A 153 -21.17 -0.81 -7.37
C LEU A 153 -20.52 0.30 -6.55
N LEU A 154 -20.25 0.00 -5.29
CA LEU A 154 -19.46 0.86 -4.42
C LEU A 154 -17.97 0.70 -4.74
N LEU A 155 -17.22 1.77 -4.55
CA LEU A 155 -15.76 1.77 -4.67
C LEU A 155 -15.14 2.11 -3.32
N LEU A 156 -14.29 1.24 -2.81
CA LEU A 156 -13.41 1.48 -1.68
C LEU A 156 -11.97 1.23 -2.14
N GLU A 157 -10.98 1.90 -1.55
CA GLU A 157 -9.59 1.76 -2.02
C GLU A 157 -8.69 1.18 -0.93
N ASP A 158 -7.94 0.13 -1.27
CA ASP A 158 -6.77 -0.26 -0.50
C ASP A 158 -5.57 0.57 -1.03
N ALA A 159 -5.28 1.67 -0.35
CA ALA A 159 -4.18 2.57 -0.69
C ALA A 159 -2.95 2.37 0.25
N ALA A 160 -2.84 1.19 0.87
CA ALA A 160 -1.81 0.86 1.87
C ALA A 160 -0.37 1.09 1.41
N GLN A 161 -0.13 1.20 0.11
CA GLN A 161 1.21 1.37 -0.48
C GLN A 161 1.33 2.63 -1.36
N SER A 162 0.32 3.51 -1.37
CA SER A 162 0.27 4.58 -2.39
C SER A 162 -0.10 5.95 -1.84
N LEU A 163 0.26 6.23 -0.56
CA LEU A 163 0.13 7.58 -0.02
C LEU A 163 0.99 8.55 -0.84
N GLY A 164 0.36 9.53 -1.48
CA GLY A 164 1.03 10.51 -2.33
C GLY A 164 1.05 10.17 -3.83
N ALA A 165 0.73 8.93 -4.22
CA ALA A 165 0.54 8.58 -5.62
C ALA A 165 -0.74 9.22 -6.17
N LYS A 166 -0.75 9.54 -7.49
CA LYS A 166 -1.89 10.24 -8.11
C LYS A 166 -2.24 9.65 -9.47
N PHE A 167 -3.53 9.73 -9.80
CA PHE A 167 -4.05 9.52 -11.15
C PHE A 167 -4.79 10.77 -11.60
N LYS A 168 -4.37 11.37 -12.72
CA LYS A 168 -4.89 12.66 -13.23
C LYS A 168 -4.93 13.76 -12.16
N GLY A 169 -3.86 13.84 -11.38
CA GLY A 169 -3.71 14.82 -10.30
C GLY A 169 -4.49 14.54 -9.03
N LYS A 170 -5.40 13.55 -9.01
CA LYS A 170 -6.18 13.15 -7.85
C LYS A 170 -5.46 12.08 -7.05
N SER A 171 -5.42 12.23 -5.72
CA SER A 171 -4.68 11.33 -4.81
C SER A 171 -5.30 9.94 -4.73
N ALA A 172 -4.47 8.89 -4.70
CA ALA A 172 -4.88 7.54 -4.32
C ALA A 172 -5.63 7.57 -2.97
N GLY A 173 -6.63 6.72 -2.83
CA GLY A 173 -7.50 6.66 -1.65
C GLY A 173 -8.66 7.65 -1.64
N THR A 174 -8.78 8.53 -2.66
CA THR A 174 -9.84 9.56 -2.68
C THR A 174 -10.87 9.40 -3.80
N PHE A 175 -10.76 8.33 -4.60
CA PHE A 175 -11.66 8.10 -5.75
C PHE A 175 -12.99 7.48 -5.36
N GLY A 176 -12.98 6.61 -4.34
CA GLY A 176 -14.17 5.92 -3.85
C GLY A 176 -14.83 6.59 -2.65
N LEU A 177 -15.69 5.81 -1.97
CA LEU A 177 -16.33 6.22 -0.71
C LEU A 177 -15.31 6.45 0.40
N SER A 178 -14.24 5.65 0.43
CA SER A 178 -13.11 5.79 1.35
C SER A 178 -11.86 5.14 0.77
N GLY A 179 -10.69 5.56 1.27
CA GLY A 179 -9.41 4.91 1.03
C GLY A 179 -8.68 4.65 2.34
N SER A 180 -8.08 3.47 2.45
CA SER A 180 -7.37 3.04 3.65
C SER A 180 -5.86 3.02 3.41
N PHE A 181 -5.11 3.63 4.32
CA PHE A 181 -3.65 3.70 4.29
C PHE A 181 -3.04 2.86 5.41
N SER A 182 -1.85 2.32 5.16
CA SER A 182 -1.04 1.62 6.16
C SER A 182 0.14 2.48 6.57
N PHE A 183 0.36 2.55 7.87
CA PHE A 183 1.54 3.17 8.46
C PHE A 183 2.43 2.15 9.19
N TYR A 184 2.33 0.87 8.78
CA TYR A 184 3.27 -0.16 9.21
C TYR A 184 4.72 0.30 8.94
N PRO A 185 5.72 -0.06 9.77
CA PRO A 185 7.09 0.47 9.66
C PRO A 185 7.76 0.37 8.29
N ALA A 186 7.41 -0.63 7.48
CA ALA A 186 7.93 -0.80 6.12
C ALA A 186 7.30 0.13 5.06
N LYS A 187 6.28 0.90 5.43
CA LYS A 187 5.64 1.86 4.51
C LYS A 187 6.46 3.12 4.37
N VAL A 188 6.26 3.83 3.26
CA VAL A 188 6.98 5.08 2.96
C VAL A 188 6.82 6.12 4.08
N VAL A 189 5.65 6.22 4.69
CA VAL A 189 5.42 6.92 5.95
C VAL A 189 4.99 5.86 6.97
N GLY A 190 5.98 5.27 7.66
CA GLY A 190 5.76 4.24 8.68
C GLY A 190 5.95 4.78 10.09
N CYS A 191 5.09 4.39 11.04
CA CYS A 191 5.25 4.63 12.46
C CYS A 191 6.18 3.58 13.12
N PHE A 192 6.31 3.60 14.44
CA PHE A 192 7.15 2.67 15.20
C PHE A 192 6.30 1.59 15.88
N GLY A 193 5.49 0.93 15.08
CA GLY A 193 4.53 -0.09 15.46
C GLY A 193 3.44 -0.16 14.40
N ASP A 194 2.25 -0.60 14.77
CA ASP A 194 1.11 -0.59 13.86
C ASP A 194 0.46 0.80 13.81
N GLY A 195 -0.08 1.11 12.64
CA GLY A 195 -0.84 2.32 12.38
C GLY A 195 -1.55 2.26 11.03
N GLY A 196 -2.66 2.95 10.95
CA GLY A 196 -3.44 3.10 9.73
C GLY A 196 -4.19 4.43 9.69
N GLY A 197 -4.72 4.75 8.53
CA GLY A 197 -5.57 5.91 8.34
C GLY A 197 -6.65 5.62 7.30
N VAL A 198 -7.80 6.24 7.47
CA VAL A 198 -8.89 6.23 6.49
C VAL A 198 -9.17 7.65 6.06
N VAL A 199 -9.28 7.87 4.75
CA VAL A 199 -9.73 9.14 4.19
C VAL A 199 -11.05 8.99 3.47
N THR A 200 -11.88 10.02 3.51
CA THR A 200 -13.20 10.02 2.83
C THR A 200 -13.66 11.43 2.53
N ASN A 201 -14.50 11.57 1.50
CA ASN A 201 -15.23 12.80 1.20
C ASN A 201 -16.70 12.76 1.69
N SER A 202 -17.13 11.63 2.24
CA SER A 202 -18.48 11.42 2.77
C SER A 202 -18.51 11.66 4.28
N LYS A 203 -19.33 12.63 4.71
CA LYS A 203 -19.56 12.89 6.13
C LYS A 203 -20.16 11.68 6.84
N GLU A 204 -21.07 10.97 6.18
CA GLU A 204 -21.72 9.77 6.73
C GLU A 204 -20.69 8.65 7.00
N ILE A 205 -19.80 8.37 6.06
CA ILE A 205 -18.72 7.37 6.23
C ILE A 205 -17.78 7.78 7.36
N TYR A 206 -17.39 9.05 7.39
CA TYR A 206 -16.56 9.61 8.46
C TYR A 206 -17.20 9.39 9.85
N GLU A 207 -18.46 9.78 10.04
CA GLU A 207 -19.16 9.67 11.32
C GLU A 207 -19.31 8.22 11.78
N LYS A 208 -19.63 7.31 10.85
CA LYS A 208 -19.71 5.88 11.14
C LYS A 208 -18.35 5.30 11.59
N ILE A 209 -17.27 5.60 10.87
CA ILE A 209 -15.93 5.12 11.22
C ILE A 209 -15.46 5.78 12.51
N PHE A 210 -15.69 7.07 12.70
CA PHE A 210 -15.34 7.79 13.92
C PHE A 210 -15.92 7.12 15.18
N LEU A 211 -17.17 6.71 15.14
CA LEU A 211 -17.81 5.99 16.24
C LEU A 211 -17.27 4.58 16.39
N THR A 212 -17.19 3.84 15.28
CA THR A 212 -16.94 2.39 15.32
C THR A 212 -15.47 2.05 15.59
N ARG A 213 -14.51 2.95 15.29
CA ARG A 213 -13.09 2.76 15.64
C ARG A 213 -12.82 2.81 17.14
N ASP A 214 -13.72 3.40 17.94
CA ASP A 214 -13.61 3.50 19.39
C ASP A 214 -14.87 2.94 20.08
N HIS A 215 -15.09 1.64 19.92
CA HIS A 215 -16.13 0.86 20.58
C HIS A 215 -17.58 1.34 20.33
N GLY A 216 -17.84 2.15 19.32
CA GLY A 216 -19.16 2.76 19.09
C GLY A 216 -19.48 3.90 20.05
N ARG A 217 -18.47 4.52 20.64
CA ARG A 217 -18.60 5.58 21.64
C ARG A 217 -18.90 6.92 20.99
N ALA A 218 -19.98 7.57 21.44
CA ALA A 218 -20.30 8.94 21.06
C ALA A 218 -19.45 9.96 21.85
N LYS A 219 -19.46 11.24 21.41
CA LYS A 219 -18.72 12.34 22.06
C LYS A 219 -19.05 12.51 23.55
N ILE A 220 -20.25 12.16 23.96
CA ILE A 220 -20.72 12.21 25.35
C ILE A 220 -20.37 10.96 26.17
N GLY A 221 -19.60 10.02 25.60
CA GLY A 221 -19.18 8.79 26.26
C GLY A 221 -20.19 7.63 26.22
N GLU A 222 -21.37 7.82 25.65
CA GLU A 222 -22.38 6.75 25.48
C GLU A 222 -22.00 5.82 24.33
N ILE A 223 -22.27 4.52 24.50
CA ILE A 223 -22.14 3.52 23.45
C ILE A 223 -23.43 3.51 22.64
N VAL A 224 -23.35 3.94 21.38
CA VAL A 224 -24.54 4.10 20.51
C VAL A 224 -24.60 3.07 19.39
N THR A 225 -23.54 2.31 19.18
CA THR A 225 -23.47 1.24 18.18
C THR A 225 -22.37 0.23 18.55
N TRP A 226 -22.37 -0.92 17.88
CA TRP A 226 -21.26 -1.86 17.97
C TRP A 226 -20.02 -1.30 17.26
N GLY A 227 -18.89 -1.31 17.94
CA GLY A 227 -17.59 -0.87 17.43
C GLY A 227 -16.47 -1.82 17.84
N MET A 228 -15.26 -1.44 17.54
CA MET A 228 -14.04 -2.17 17.87
C MET A 228 -12.99 -1.22 18.45
N ASN A 229 -11.95 -1.77 19.02
CA ASN A 229 -10.78 -0.99 19.42
C ASN A 229 -9.81 -0.91 18.23
N SER A 230 -9.91 0.17 17.45
CA SER A 230 -9.03 0.46 16.33
C SER A 230 -8.68 1.94 16.30
N ARG A 231 -7.88 2.36 17.25
CA ARG A 231 -7.40 3.74 17.38
C ARG A 231 -5.94 3.81 17.00
N LEU A 232 -5.54 4.90 16.36
CA LEU A 232 -4.13 5.23 16.20
C LEU A 232 -3.64 5.82 17.54
N ASP A 233 -2.58 5.24 18.11
CA ASP A 233 -1.96 5.77 19.32
C ASP A 233 -1.43 7.17 19.07
N ASN A 234 -1.60 8.06 20.05
CA ASN A 234 -1.24 9.46 19.93
C ASN A 234 0.28 9.64 19.68
N LEU A 235 1.10 8.78 20.29
CA LEU A 235 2.54 8.74 20.04
C LEU A 235 2.85 8.42 18.58
N GLN A 236 2.18 7.43 18.00
CA GLN A 236 2.35 7.08 16.59
C GLN A 236 1.85 8.20 15.67
N ALA A 237 0.74 8.84 16.04
CA ALA A 237 0.20 9.97 15.28
C ALA A 237 1.18 11.14 15.22
N ALA A 238 1.82 11.50 16.32
CA ALA A 238 2.83 12.56 16.36
C ALA A 238 4.07 12.25 15.50
N ILE A 239 4.54 11.01 15.55
CA ILE A 239 5.66 10.54 14.73
C ILE A 239 5.27 10.60 13.23
N LEU A 240 4.07 10.15 12.90
CA LEU A 240 3.55 10.17 11.53
C LEU A 240 3.36 11.59 11.00
N ASP A 241 2.86 12.49 11.82
CA ASP A 241 2.67 13.90 11.47
C ASP A 241 4.01 14.58 11.14
N PHE A 242 5.01 14.36 11.99
CA PHE A 242 6.38 14.81 11.72
C PHE A 242 6.92 14.24 10.40
N LYS A 243 6.81 12.93 10.17
CA LYS A 243 7.28 12.29 8.94
C LYS A 243 6.53 12.77 7.70
N LEU A 244 5.22 12.96 7.80
CA LEU A 244 4.40 13.46 6.71
C LEU A 244 4.87 14.86 6.26
N SER A 245 5.33 15.71 7.19
CA SER A 245 5.90 17.04 6.87
C SER A 245 7.18 16.97 6.04
N LYS A 246 7.91 15.84 6.06
CA LYS A 246 9.16 15.60 5.29
C LYS A 246 8.96 14.73 4.06
N TYR A 247 7.79 14.13 3.90
CA TYR A 247 7.55 13.03 2.99
C TYR A 247 7.77 13.37 1.51
N GLN A 248 7.60 14.62 1.09
CA GLN A 248 7.89 15.05 -0.29
C GLN A 248 9.35 14.80 -0.68
N LEU A 249 10.29 14.90 0.27
CA LEU A 249 11.71 14.59 0.03
C LEU A 249 11.92 13.10 -0.25
N ASP A 250 11.20 12.23 0.50
CA ASP A 250 11.27 10.79 0.30
C ASP A 250 10.67 10.38 -1.04
N ILE A 251 9.54 10.97 -1.45
CA ILE A 251 8.95 10.74 -2.78
C ILE A 251 9.94 11.12 -3.87
N LYS A 252 10.55 12.31 -3.76
CA LYS A 252 11.54 12.77 -4.73
C LYS A 252 12.68 11.77 -4.86
N ARG A 253 13.28 11.34 -3.73
CA ARG A 253 14.37 10.38 -3.73
C ARG A 253 13.99 9.03 -4.34
N ARG A 254 12.81 8.50 -4.03
CA ARG A 254 12.33 7.24 -4.61
C ARG A 254 12.15 7.33 -6.12
N ARG A 255 11.65 8.44 -6.62
CA ARG A 255 11.52 8.70 -8.06
C ARG A 255 12.89 8.81 -8.73
N GLU A 256 13.89 9.47 -8.11
CA GLU A 256 15.27 9.50 -8.58
C GLU A 256 15.86 8.09 -8.69
N ILE A 257 15.68 7.25 -7.64
CA ILE A 257 16.13 5.85 -7.66
C ILE A 257 15.45 5.08 -8.80
N ALA A 258 14.13 5.25 -9.00
CA ALA A 258 13.39 4.59 -10.08
C ALA A 258 13.91 5.02 -11.47
N THR A 259 14.25 6.30 -11.65
CA THR A 259 14.87 6.80 -12.89
C THR A 259 16.23 6.15 -13.13
N MET A 260 17.09 6.06 -12.11
CA MET A 260 18.39 5.39 -12.24
C MET A 260 18.26 3.90 -12.61
N TYR A 261 17.28 3.20 -12.00
CA TYR A 261 17.01 1.80 -12.38
C TYR A 261 16.51 1.69 -13.82
N GLU A 262 15.61 2.56 -14.26
CA GLU A 262 15.15 2.58 -15.65
C GLU A 262 16.30 2.81 -16.62
N GLU A 263 17.11 3.84 -16.41
CA GLU A 263 18.26 4.17 -17.28
C GLU A 263 19.31 3.05 -17.33
N GLY A 264 19.57 2.41 -16.18
CA GLY A 264 20.59 1.37 -16.09
C GLY A 264 20.14 -0.02 -16.53
N LEU A 265 18.84 -0.31 -16.52
CA LEU A 265 18.31 -1.67 -16.73
C LEU A 265 17.38 -1.82 -17.94
N ASN A 266 16.91 -0.75 -18.58
CA ASN A 266 15.95 -0.82 -19.70
C ASN A 266 16.46 -1.61 -20.92
N SER A 267 17.78 -1.78 -21.05
CA SER A 267 18.39 -2.60 -22.10
C SER A 267 18.48 -4.09 -21.79
N VAL A 268 18.19 -4.51 -20.54
CA VAL A 268 18.23 -5.92 -20.09
C VAL A 268 16.92 -6.61 -20.47
N LYS A 269 16.93 -7.39 -21.55
CA LYS A 269 15.73 -8.00 -22.14
C LYS A 269 15.13 -9.14 -21.31
N GLU A 270 15.89 -9.68 -20.38
CA GLU A 270 15.48 -10.80 -19.50
C GLU A 270 14.65 -10.35 -18.30
N ILE A 271 14.46 -9.04 -18.11
CA ILE A 271 13.62 -8.48 -17.06
C ILE A 271 12.63 -7.48 -17.63
N VAL A 272 11.49 -7.36 -16.94
CA VAL A 272 10.49 -6.29 -17.17
C VAL A 272 10.54 -5.36 -15.98
N LEU A 273 10.67 -4.07 -16.25
CA LEU A 273 10.70 -3.03 -15.23
C LEU A 273 9.29 -2.46 -14.99
N PRO A 274 8.98 -1.96 -13.79
CA PRO A 274 7.78 -1.19 -13.57
C PRO A 274 7.83 0.11 -14.40
N ARG A 275 6.68 0.75 -14.56
CA ARG A 275 6.58 2.00 -15.33
C ARG A 275 7.59 3.03 -14.82
N ALA A 276 8.34 3.65 -15.74
CA ALA A 276 9.29 4.71 -15.43
C ALA A 276 8.60 6.00 -14.96
N PRO A 277 9.25 6.81 -14.09
CA PRO A 277 8.74 8.11 -13.70
C PRO A 277 8.43 8.98 -14.93
N ASP A 278 7.29 9.70 -14.87
CA ASP A 278 6.84 10.66 -15.89
C ASP A 278 6.60 10.08 -17.30
N SER A 279 6.68 8.74 -17.49
CA SER A 279 6.36 8.09 -18.76
C SER A 279 4.86 8.11 -19.10
N ASN A 280 4.01 8.40 -18.15
CA ASN A 280 2.57 8.59 -18.32
C ASN A 280 2.11 9.86 -17.57
N LYS A 281 1.58 10.84 -18.31
CA LYS A 281 1.16 12.14 -17.75
C LYS A 281 -0.02 12.04 -16.75
N ASP A 282 -0.82 10.99 -16.85
CA ASP A 282 -1.97 10.78 -15.98
C ASP A 282 -1.58 10.14 -14.64
N LYS A 283 -0.38 9.57 -14.52
CA LYS A 283 0.06 8.82 -13.35
C LYS A 283 1.28 9.48 -12.69
N TYR A 284 1.24 9.58 -11.37
CA TYR A 284 2.34 10.02 -10.53
C TYR A 284 2.64 8.93 -9.50
N GLU A 285 3.67 8.15 -9.77
CA GLU A 285 4.09 7.03 -8.93
C GLU A 285 5.03 7.49 -7.82
N ILE A 286 4.97 6.83 -6.66
CA ILE A 286 5.83 7.13 -5.50
C ILE A 286 6.78 5.98 -5.15
N TYR A 287 6.68 4.85 -5.85
CA TYR A 287 7.57 3.68 -5.73
C TYR A 287 7.77 3.21 -4.28
N GLN A 288 6.67 2.78 -3.63
CA GLN A 288 6.75 2.08 -2.34
C GLN A 288 7.68 0.88 -2.43
N ASN A 289 7.57 0.11 -3.50
CA ASN A 289 8.46 -0.98 -3.89
C ASN A 289 8.87 -0.81 -5.35
N TYR A 290 9.95 -1.48 -5.76
CA TYR A 290 10.34 -1.62 -7.15
C TYR A 290 10.28 -3.10 -7.52
N GLU A 291 9.18 -3.50 -8.16
CA GLU A 291 8.88 -4.87 -8.53
C GLU A 291 9.29 -5.10 -10.00
N ILE A 292 10.28 -5.94 -10.19
CA ILE A 292 10.70 -6.39 -11.53
C ILE A 292 10.17 -7.79 -11.80
N GLU A 293 10.01 -8.15 -13.08
CA GLU A 293 9.73 -9.51 -13.51
C GLU A 293 10.95 -10.11 -14.20
N VAL A 294 11.25 -11.36 -13.93
CA VAL A 294 12.21 -12.14 -14.72
C VAL A 294 11.42 -12.88 -15.81
N VAL A 295 11.71 -12.60 -17.08
CA VAL A 295 10.96 -13.16 -18.23
C VAL A 295 10.88 -14.68 -18.16
N ASN A 296 11.99 -15.35 -17.82
CA ASN A 296 12.00 -16.79 -17.57
C ASN A 296 11.90 -17.09 -16.07
N SER A 297 10.73 -17.52 -15.59
CA SER A 297 10.47 -17.81 -14.18
C SER A 297 11.48 -18.81 -13.56
N LYS A 298 12.05 -19.73 -14.34
CA LYS A 298 13.08 -20.67 -13.87
C LYS A 298 14.36 -19.99 -13.42
N MET A 299 14.65 -18.78 -13.91
CA MET A 299 15.84 -18.03 -13.54
C MET A 299 15.66 -17.21 -12.25
N ARG A 300 14.41 -16.95 -11.80
CA ARG A 300 14.17 -16.09 -10.64
C ARG A 300 14.92 -16.55 -9.37
N ALA A 301 14.90 -17.85 -9.09
CA ALA A 301 15.53 -18.40 -7.88
C ALA A 301 17.07 -18.21 -7.90
N SER A 302 17.72 -18.56 -8.99
CA SER A 302 19.17 -18.40 -9.16
C SER A 302 19.59 -16.92 -9.24
N PHE A 303 18.79 -16.08 -9.88
CA PHE A 303 19.00 -14.64 -9.91
C PHE A 303 18.92 -14.02 -8.51
N ARG A 304 17.88 -14.35 -7.75
CA ARG A 304 17.75 -13.92 -6.36
C ARG A 304 18.93 -14.38 -5.50
N GLU A 305 19.36 -15.62 -5.62
CA GLU A 305 20.52 -16.17 -4.91
C GLU A 305 21.80 -15.42 -5.28
N PHE A 306 22.00 -15.10 -6.58
CA PHE A 306 23.14 -14.31 -7.03
C PHE A 306 23.15 -12.92 -6.39
N LEU A 307 22.02 -12.23 -6.34
CA LEU A 307 21.93 -10.92 -5.68
C LEU A 307 22.25 -11.01 -4.19
N LEU A 308 21.71 -12.02 -3.48
CA LEU A 308 22.00 -12.25 -2.06
C LEU A 308 23.47 -12.54 -1.80
N LYS A 309 24.16 -13.34 -2.65
CA LYS A 309 25.62 -13.59 -2.59
C LYS A 309 26.45 -12.30 -2.83
N ASN A 310 25.88 -11.33 -3.52
CA ASN A 310 26.47 -10.00 -3.71
C ASN A 310 26.01 -8.98 -2.64
N ASN A 311 25.47 -9.43 -1.52
CA ASN A 311 24.98 -8.62 -0.41
C ASN A 311 23.82 -7.66 -0.75
N ILE A 312 23.05 -7.95 -1.79
CA ILE A 312 21.86 -7.19 -2.20
C ILE A 312 20.61 -7.92 -1.67
N GLY A 313 19.90 -7.28 -0.73
CA GLY A 313 18.67 -7.82 -0.16
C GLY A 313 17.52 -7.75 -1.14
N THR A 314 16.75 -8.84 -1.27
CA THR A 314 15.58 -8.92 -2.15
C THR A 314 14.42 -9.58 -1.44
N ILE A 315 13.18 -9.31 -1.86
CA ILE A 315 11.98 -9.92 -1.29
C ILE A 315 11.12 -10.52 -2.41
N LEU A 316 10.58 -11.71 -2.17
CA LEU A 316 9.42 -12.20 -2.89
C LEU A 316 8.19 -11.59 -2.21
N GLN A 317 7.46 -10.76 -2.92
CA GLN A 317 6.29 -10.11 -2.37
C GLN A 317 5.29 -11.18 -1.90
N TRP A 318 4.87 -11.08 -0.62
CA TRP A 318 3.99 -12.04 0.07
C TRP A 318 4.42 -13.52 -0.05
N GLY A 319 5.72 -13.76 -0.08
CA GLY A 319 6.28 -15.12 -0.21
C GLY A 319 6.23 -15.68 -1.63
N GLY A 320 5.87 -14.86 -2.63
CA GLY A 320 5.75 -15.25 -4.03
C GLY A 320 4.45 -16.00 -4.35
N LYS A 321 3.38 -15.71 -3.60
CA LYS A 321 2.03 -16.26 -3.80
C LYS A 321 0.99 -15.14 -3.84
N ALA A 322 0.03 -15.25 -4.75
CA ALA A 322 -1.18 -14.44 -4.74
C ALA A 322 -2.15 -14.90 -3.65
N VAL A 323 -3.12 -14.07 -3.29
CA VAL A 323 -4.04 -14.36 -2.17
C VAL A 323 -4.81 -15.66 -2.38
N HIS A 324 -5.27 -15.95 -3.59
CA HIS A 324 -6.03 -17.17 -3.87
C HIS A 324 -5.19 -18.46 -3.82
N GLU A 325 -3.86 -18.37 -3.87
CA GLU A 325 -2.94 -19.53 -3.79
C GLU A 325 -2.67 -19.99 -2.34
N PHE A 326 -3.16 -19.27 -1.33
CA PHE A 326 -3.02 -19.71 0.06
C PHE A 326 -4.08 -20.75 0.40
N GLU A 327 -3.68 -22.01 0.53
CA GLU A 327 -4.57 -23.17 0.78
C GLU A 327 -5.53 -22.93 1.95
N GLY A 328 -5.06 -22.31 3.04
CA GLY A 328 -5.89 -22.03 4.23
C GLY A 328 -7.04 -21.05 4.00
N LEU A 329 -7.08 -20.35 2.84
CA LEU A 329 -8.15 -19.41 2.49
C LEU A 329 -9.24 -20.06 1.63
N ASN A 330 -9.00 -21.29 1.13
CA ASN A 330 -9.96 -22.12 0.38
C ASN A 330 -10.61 -21.44 -0.84
N PHE A 331 -9.85 -20.65 -1.58
CA PHE A 331 -10.29 -20.13 -2.88
C PHE A 331 -10.21 -21.26 -3.94
N ASN A 332 -11.36 -21.62 -4.52
CA ASN A 332 -11.43 -22.63 -5.60
C ASN A 332 -11.45 -21.93 -6.97
N ILE A 333 -10.39 -21.19 -7.28
CA ILE A 333 -10.25 -20.45 -8.54
C ILE A 333 -8.79 -20.50 -9.01
N SER A 334 -8.60 -20.49 -10.32
CA SER A 334 -7.30 -20.28 -10.95
C SER A 334 -7.27 -18.92 -11.61
N LEU A 335 -6.20 -18.20 -11.39
CA LEU A 335 -5.90 -16.88 -11.97
C LEU A 335 -4.52 -16.98 -12.64
N PRO A 336 -4.44 -17.57 -13.83
CA PRO A 336 -3.19 -18.04 -14.42
C PRO A 336 -2.19 -16.92 -14.71
N TYR A 337 -2.67 -15.71 -15.06
CA TYR A 337 -1.78 -14.57 -15.27
C TYR A 337 -1.15 -14.12 -13.95
N THR A 338 -1.96 -13.97 -12.91
CA THR A 338 -1.49 -13.58 -11.57
C THR A 338 -0.54 -14.62 -10.98
N GLU A 339 -0.87 -15.90 -11.10
CA GLU A 339 -0.01 -17.02 -10.68
C GLU A 339 1.35 -17.01 -11.40
N ASP A 340 1.35 -16.77 -12.72
CA ASP A 340 2.59 -16.69 -13.49
C ASP A 340 3.41 -15.45 -13.11
N LEU A 341 2.77 -14.29 -12.93
CA LEU A 341 3.43 -13.10 -12.42
C LEU A 341 4.10 -13.37 -11.08
N MET A 342 3.41 -14.00 -10.13
CA MET A 342 3.97 -14.31 -8.80
C MET A 342 5.18 -15.24 -8.89
N ARG A 343 5.26 -16.12 -9.90
CA ARG A 343 6.45 -16.94 -10.16
C ARG A 343 7.62 -16.17 -10.75
N ARG A 344 7.37 -15.03 -11.41
CA ARG A 344 8.39 -14.24 -12.13
C ARG A 344 8.83 -12.98 -11.35
N SER A 345 7.98 -12.44 -10.49
CA SER A 345 8.23 -11.17 -9.82
C SER A 345 9.28 -11.28 -8.70
N LEU A 346 10.02 -10.18 -8.53
CA LEU A 346 11.04 -9.99 -7.49
C LEU A 346 11.10 -8.51 -7.12
N LEU A 347 11.06 -8.21 -5.82
CA LEU A 347 11.33 -6.86 -5.32
C LEU A 347 12.83 -6.65 -5.14
N ILE A 348 13.37 -5.62 -5.77
CA ILE A 348 14.74 -5.14 -5.54
C ILE A 348 14.75 -3.93 -4.60
N PRO A 349 15.89 -3.55 -3.99
CA PRO A 349 15.93 -2.49 -2.99
C PRO A 349 15.38 -1.16 -3.51
N MET A 350 14.43 -0.59 -2.77
CA MET A 350 13.81 0.70 -3.03
C MET A 350 13.57 1.40 -1.69
N ASN A 351 14.60 2.02 -1.13
CA ASN A 351 14.51 2.76 0.13
C ASN A 351 15.44 3.97 0.12
N THR A 352 15.11 5.00 0.90
CA THR A 352 15.80 6.30 0.88
C THR A 352 17.22 6.28 1.48
N SER A 353 17.64 5.16 2.07
CA SER A 353 19.02 5.00 2.56
C SER A 353 20.04 4.60 1.48
N LEU A 354 19.57 4.29 0.27
CA LEU A 354 20.44 3.94 -0.85
C LEU A 354 21.17 5.18 -1.35
N SER A 355 22.49 5.11 -1.40
CA SER A 355 23.31 6.08 -2.13
C SER A 355 23.26 5.79 -3.64
N ASP A 356 23.72 6.75 -4.47
CA ASP A 356 23.79 6.53 -5.90
C ASP A 356 24.78 5.40 -6.25
N GLU A 357 25.87 5.27 -5.49
CA GLU A 357 26.82 4.17 -5.63
C GLU A 357 26.20 2.81 -5.30
N ASP A 358 25.30 2.75 -4.29
CA ASP A 358 24.56 1.52 -3.96
C ASP A 358 23.65 1.12 -5.14
N ILE A 359 22.98 2.08 -5.76
CA ILE A 359 22.09 1.85 -6.90
C ILE A 359 22.90 1.41 -8.13
N MET A 360 23.98 2.09 -8.43
CA MET A 360 24.89 1.70 -9.54
C MET A 360 25.46 0.29 -9.33
N TYR A 361 25.81 -0.08 -8.10
CA TYR A 361 26.24 -1.42 -7.76
C TYR A 361 25.15 -2.48 -8.01
N ILE A 362 23.90 -2.19 -7.61
CA ILE A 362 22.77 -3.09 -7.89
C ILE A 362 22.59 -3.28 -9.40
N ILE A 363 22.60 -2.19 -10.16
CA ILE A 363 22.49 -2.18 -11.64
C ILE A 363 23.61 -3.03 -12.25
N GLU A 364 24.87 -2.80 -11.86
CA GLU A 364 26.03 -3.58 -12.33
C GLU A 364 25.81 -5.07 -12.10
N LYS A 365 25.38 -5.49 -10.90
CA LYS A 365 25.19 -6.90 -10.58
C LYS A 365 24.05 -7.53 -11.37
N ILE A 366 22.94 -6.80 -11.57
CA ILE A 366 21.83 -7.27 -12.40
C ILE A 366 22.29 -7.47 -13.84
N ARG A 367 22.93 -6.47 -14.44
CA ARG A 367 23.49 -6.54 -15.80
C ARG A 367 24.48 -7.70 -15.95
N LYS A 368 25.39 -7.85 -15.00
CA LYS A 368 26.38 -8.95 -14.98
C LYS A 368 25.72 -10.32 -14.96
N TYR A 369 24.66 -10.51 -14.17
CA TYR A 369 23.96 -11.80 -14.09
C TYR A 369 23.39 -12.22 -15.45
N PHE A 370 22.84 -11.27 -16.20
CA PHE A 370 22.23 -11.52 -17.50
C PHE A 370 23.23 -11.38 -18.68
N GLY A 371 24.53 -11.21 -18.43
CA GLY A 371 25.56 -11.20 -19.47
C GLY A 371 25.76 -9.87 -20.19
N TYR A 372 25.23 -8.78 -19.63
CA TYR A 372 25.46 -7.42 -20.15
C TYR A 372 26.72 -6.83 -19.52
N GLY A 373 27.52 -6.16 -20.34
CA GLY A 373 28.68 -5.39 -19.88
C GLY A 373 28.30 -4.28 -18.90
N THR A 374 29.26 -3.87 -18.07
CA THR A 374 29.16 -2.71 -17.17
C THR A 374 29.22 -1.41 -17.92
#